data_b252bdb4973ee55850bf211ce639cfb0
#
_entry.id   b252bdb4973ee55850bf211ce639cfb0
#
_cell.length_a   1.000
_cell.length_b   1.000
_cell.length_c   1.000
_cell.angle_alpha   90.00
_cell.angle_beta   90.00
_cell.angle_gamma   90.00
#
_symmetry.space_group_name_H-M   'P 1'
#
loop_
_entity.id
_entity.type
_entity.pdbx_description
1 polymer ?
#
loop_
_entity_poly.entity_id
_entity_poly.type
_entity_poly.pdbx_seq_one_letter_code
_entity_poly.pdbx_strand_id
1 'polypeptide(L)'
;MVLMAADSPMIKSQIQNESAAALILKRASLIQQYVTRRETDFIESLTRIIDEYFQDAFAKSKIAQEMTASGNPVALVALGGYGRGEQCVHSDVDILILFEKKLPKGADALVKELVYPLWDARFETGYAVRTVKECLTMAWEQFDILTTMLDARFICGGSHIYSLLMEKFRNRLSKKHIQTSLNRLIDQSQKRYTDYGDSTYLLEPNLKSGHGGLRDYHTIIWYARIMADIKCRKDLERYGFLSHDEFKTLESSLAFIWDIRNMLHYIAGRKCDQLHFEHQVELAKLFGLKDKDGHKAVESFMGELHSKMDFIKQIN
;
A
#
# COMPACT_ATOMS: atom_id res chain seq x y z
N MET A 1 -16.94 13.72 13.38
CA MET A 1 -18.40 13.51 13.08
C MET A 1 -18.68 12.34 12.14
N VAL A 2 -17.71 11.80 11.40
CA VAL A 2 -17.90 10.66 10.47
C VAL A 2 -17.86 9.28 11.17
N LEU A 3 -17.20 9.17 12.32
CA LEU A 3 -17.01 7.89 13.05
C LEU A 3 -18.22 7.47 13.92
N MET A 4 -19.16 8.37 14.23
CA MET A 4 -20.41 7.98 14.93
C MET A 4 -21.39 7.19 14.06
N ALA A 5 -21.15 7.08 12.74
CA ALA A 5 -22.03 6.34 11.83
C ALA A 5 -21.74 4.82 11.77
N ALA A 6 -20.60 4.35 12.27
CA ALA A 6 -20.27 2.91 12.20
C ALA A 6 -21.09 2.04 13.16
N ASP A 7 -21.63 2.62 14.24
CA ASP A 7 -22.50 1.92 15.20
C ASP A 7 -23.99 2.00 14.88
N SER A 8 -24.37 2.64 13.77
CA SER A 8 -25.78 2.72 13.39
C SER A 8 -26.30 1.34 12.98
N PRO A 9 -27.39 0.84 13.59
CA PRO A 9 -28.08 -0.38 13.18
C PRO A 9 -28.46 -0.40 11.70
N MET A 10 -28.60 0.78 11.08
CA MET A 10 -28.91 0.94 9.65
C MET A 10 -27.79 0.48 8.73
N ILE A 11 -26.51 0.59 9.12
CA ILE A 11 -25.36 0.12 8.29
C ILE A 11 -25.32 -1.40 8.29
N LYS A 12 -25.58 -2.04 9.45
CA LYS A 12 -25.62 -3.51 9.57
C LYS A 12 -26.72 -4.19 8.75
N SER A 13 -27.85 -3.50 8.51
CA SER A 13 -28.98 -4.06 7.75
C SER A 13 -28.80 -3.95 6.22
N GLN A 14 -27.88 -3.13 5.73
CA GLN A 14 -27.64 -2.94 4.29
C GLN A 14 -26.52 -3.82 3.73
N ILE A 15 -25.60 -4.33 4.57
CA ILE A 15 -24.49 -5.16 4.12
C ILE A 15 -24.89 -6.62 4.28
N GLN A 16 -25.28 -7.25 3.17
CA GLN A 16 -25.66 -8.68 3.13
C GLN A 16 -24.47 -9.65 3.35
N ASN A 17 -23.22 -9.15 3.29
CA ASN A 17 -22.02 -9.96 3.42
C ASN A 17 -21.43 -9.85 4.84
N GLU A 18 -21.51 -10.94 5.61
CA GLU A 18 -21.02 -11.02 6.99
C GLU A 18 -19.53 -10.69 7.12
N SER A 19 -18.71 -11.16 6.16
CA SER A 19 -17.26 -10.92 6.17
C SER A 19 -16.94 -9.43 5.98
N ALA A 20 -17.69 -8.72 5.12
CA ALA A 20 -17.54 -7.28 4.92
C ALA A 20 -18.02 -6.48 6.14
N ALA A 21 -19.11 -6.89 6.78
CA ALA A 21 -19.59 -6.26 8.02
C ALA A 21 -18.55 -6.40 9.15
N ALA A 22 -17.95 -7.58 9.30
CA ALA A 22 -16.87 -7.81 10.27
C ALA A 22 -15.64 -6.94 9.97
N LEU A 23 -15.25 -6.80 8.70
CA LEU A 23 -14.14 -5.94 8.29
C LEU A 23 -14.37 -4.48 8.67
N ILE A 24 -15.58 -3.93 8.41
CA ILE A 24 -15.94 -2.55 8.76
C ILE A 24 -15.78 -2.32 10.26
N LEU A 25 -16.31 -3.23 11.09
CA LEU A 25 -16.22 -3.10 12.55
C LEU A 25 -14.77 -3.17 13.04
N LYS A 26 -13.99 -4.13 12.54
CA LYS A 26 -12.57 -4.25 12.89
C LYS A 26 -11.78 -3.00 12.48
N ARG A 27 -12.01 -2.48 11.25
CA ARG A 27 -11.36 -1.25 10.77
C ARG A 27 -11.73 -0.05 11.62
N ALA A 28 -13.01 0.15 11.94
CA ALA A 28 -13.46 1.27 12.77
C ALA A 28 -12.83 1.22 14.17
N SER A 29 -12.82 0.04 14.81
CA SER A 29 -12.16 -0.17 16.11
C SER A 29 -10.67 0.12 16.05
N LEU A 30 -9.97 -0.38 15.03
CA LEU A 30 -8.54 -0.16 14.84
C LEU A 30 -8.20 1.33 14.66
N ILE A 31 -8.96 2.05 13.83
CA ILE A 31 -8.78 3.50 13.64
C ILE A 31 -9.02 4.25 14.95
N GLN A 32 -10.06 3.90 15.71
CA GLN A 32 -10.34 4.52 16.99
C GLN A 32 -9.20 4.30 18.00
N GLN A 33 -8.67 3.08 18.08
CA GLN A 33 -7.52 2.75 18.95
C GLN A 33 -6.28 3.53 18.52
N TYR A 34 -5.98 3.57 17.23
CA TYR A 34 -4.85 4.32 16.69
C TYR A 34 -4.92 5.81 17.02
N VAL A 35 -6.06 6.45 16.77
CA VAL A 35 -6.24 7.89 17.04
C VAL A 35 -6.12 8.20 18.54
N THR A 36 -6.60 7.30 19.41
CA THR A 36 -6.61 7.50 20.86
C THR A 36 -5.26 7.18 21.50
N ARG A 37 -4.60 6.09 21.09
CA ARG A 37 -3.42 5.52 21.75
C ARG A 37 -2.11 5.66 20.97
N ARG A 38 -2.17 6.02 19.70
CA ARG A 38 -1.01 6.09 18.80
C ARG A 38 -0.25 4.76 18.71
N GLU A 39 -0.98 3.65 18.53
CA GLU A 39 -0.37 2.33 18.36
C GLU A 39 0.52 2.29 17.12
N THR A 40 1.71 1.71 17.23
CA THR A 40 2.76 1.76 16.20
C THR A 40 2.58 0.71 15.10
N ASP A 41 1.75 -0.32 15.32
CA ASP A 41 1.52 -1.43 14.36
C ASP A 41 0.24 -1.26 13.52
N PHE A 42 -0.27 -0.03 13.43
CA PHE A 42 -1.54 0.27 12.75
C PHE A 42 -1.55 -0.22 11.28
N ILE A 43 -0.48 0.03 10.53
CA ILE A 43 -0.37 -0.28 9.10
C ILE A 43 -0.42 -1.79 8.87
N GLU A 44 0.34 -2.54 9.67
CA GLU A 44 0.38 -3.99 9.64
C GLU A 44 -0.96 -4.60 10.09
N SER A 45 -1.57 -4.03 11.13
CA SER A 45 -2.86 -4.47 11.64
C SER A 45 -3.99 -4.21 10.64
N LEU A 46 -3.99 -3.05 9.96
CA LEU A 46 -4.95 -2.76 8.89
C LEU A 46 -4.79 -3.71 7.71
N THR A 47 -3.56 -3.98 7.30
CA THR A 47 -3.27 -4.97 6.24
C THR A 47 -3.79 -6.35 6.62
N ARG A 48 -3.54 -6.79 7.85
CA ARG A 48 -3.96 -8.11 8.35
C ARG A 48 -5.48 -8.28 8.37
N ILE A 49 -6.26 -7.29 8.79
CA ILE A 49 -7.73 -7.41 8.79
C ILE A 49 -8.31 -7.45 7.38
N ILE A 50 -7.64 -6.85 6.38
CA ILE A 50 -8.03 -6.96 4.97
C ILE A 50 -7.66 -8.35 4.44
N ASP A 51 -6.50 -8.89 4.80
CA ASP A 51 -6.11 -10.27 4.46
C ASP A 51 -7.11 -11.28 5.03
N GLU A 52 -7.49 -11.13 6.31
CA GLU A 52 -8.50 -11.98 6.96
C GLU A 52 -9.85 -11.93 6.23
N TYR A 53 -10.26 -10.76 5.75
CA TYR A 53 -11.48 -10.63 4.96
C TYR A 53 -11.41 -11.46 3.67
N PHE A 54 -10.32 -11.34 2.89
CA PHE A 54 -10.19 -12.08 1.64
C PHE A 54 -10.07 -13.59 1.88
N GLN A 55 -9.34 -14.00 2.91
CA GLN A 55 -9.19 -15.39 3.29
C GLN A 55 -10.55 -16.04 3.68
N ASP A 56 -11.33 -15.34 4.50
CA ASP A 56 -12.64 -15.79 4.94
C ASP A 56 -13.66 -15.81 3.79
N ALA A 57 -13.74 -14.74 3.01
CA ALA A 57 -14.63 -14.65 1.86
C ALA A 57 -14.28 -15.70 0.79
N PHE A 58 -13.00 -15.94 0.52
CA PHE A 58 -12.54 -16.96 -0.42
C PHE A 58 -12.87 -18.36 0.06
N ALA A 59 -12.65 -18.66 1.34
CA ALA A 59 -12.95 -19.98 1.91
C ALA A 59 -14.43 -20.32 1.86
N LYS A 60 -15.31 -19.31 2.01
CA LYS A 60 -16.77 -19.46 1.93
C LYS A 60 -17.30 -19.48 0.48
N SER A 61 -16.51 -19.04 -0.50
CA SER A 61 -16.93 -18.92 -1.90
C SER A 61 -17.15 -20.29 -2.54
N LYS A 62 -18.40 -20.60 -2.87
CA LYS A 62 -18.73 -21.79 -3.66
C LYS A 62 -18.17 -21.70 -5.07
N ILE A 63 -18.12 -20.48 -5.65
CA ILE A 63 -17.57 -20.23 -6.98
C ILE A 63 -16.09 -20.61 -7.01
N ALA A 64 -15.29 -20.17 -6.02
CA ALA A 64 -13.88 -20.51 -5.91
C ALA A 64 -13.64 -22.02 -5.73
N GLN A 65 -14.50 -22.69 -4.95
CA GLN A 65 -14.45 -24.13 -4.74
C GLN A 65 -14.76 -24.91 -6.03
N GLU A 66 -15.82 -24.52 -6.76
CA GLU A 66 -16.20 -25.11 -8.05
C GLU A 66 -15.13 -24.91 -9.12
N MET A 67 -14.52 -23.71 -9.19
CA MET A 67 -13.39 -23.44 -10.08
C MET A 67 -12.20 -24.36 -9.78
N THR A 68 -11.87 -24.52 -8.52
CA THR A 68 -10.78 -25.42 -8.09
C THR A 68 -11.09 -26.87 -8.44
N ALA A 69 -12.30 -27.34 -8.16
CA ALA A 69 -12.73 -28.68 -8.46
C ALA A 69 -12.77 -29.01 -9.98
N SER A 70 -13.04 -27.99 -10.80
CA SER A 70 -13.04 -28.11 -12.28
C SER A 70 -11.64 -27.92 -12.91
N GLY A 71 -10.56 -27.90 -12.12
CA GLY A 71 -9.19 -27.77 -12.60
C GLY A 71 -8.81 -26.37 -13.06
N ASN A 72 -9.53 -25.34 -12.61
CA ASN A 72 -9.21 -23.93 -12.83
C ASN A 72 -8.98 -23.20 -11.50
N PRO A 73 -7.98 -23.61 -10.71
CA PRO A 73 -7.71 -22.97 -9.43
C PRO A 73 -7.37 -21.48 -9.63
N VAL A 74 -7.69 -20.69 -8.62
CA VAL A 74 -7.47 -19.24 -8.60
C VAL A 74 -6.63 -18.85 -7.40
N ALA A 75 -5.74 -17.86 -7.55
CA ALA A 75 -4.99 -17.25 -6.47
C ALA A 75 -5.40 -15.78 -6.30
N LEU A 76 -5.54 -15.34 -5.06
CA LEU A 76 -5.68 -13.92 -4.71
C LEU A 76 -4.31 -13.37 -4.33
N VAL A 77 -3.95 -12.25 -4.96
CA VAL A 77 -2.63 -11.62 -4.81
C VAL A 77 -2.81 -10.13 -4.52
N ALA A 78 -2.26 -9.67 -3.41
CA ALA A 78 -2.20 -8.26 -3.07
C ALA A 78 -1.15 -7.54 -3.92
N LEU A 79 -1.45 -6.33 -4.38
CA LEU A 79 -0.62 -5.52 -5.25
C LEU A 79 -0.33 -4.15 -4.64
N GLY A 80 0.67 -3.45 -5.16
CA GLY A 80 0.99 -2.07 -4.79
C GLY A 80 1.17 -1.87 -3.28
N GLY A 81 0.56 -0.84 -2.71
CA GLY A 81 0.62 -0.55 -1.25
C GLY A 81 0.09 -1.69 -0.40
N TYR A 82 -0.99 -2.34 -0.84
CA TYR A 82 -1.53 -3.51 -0.17
C TYR A 82 -0.58 -4.72 -0.26
N GLY A 83 0.07 -4.90 -1.40
CA GLY A 83 1.10 -5.93 -1.58
C GLY A 83 2.32 -5.74 -0.67
N ARG A 84 2.74 -4.50 -0.45
CA ARG A 84 3.84 -4.17 0.48
C ARG A 84 3.46 -4.24 1.95
N GLY A 85 2.17 -4.37 2.28
CA GLY A 85 1.69 -4.31 3.66
C GLY A 85 1.66 -2.89 4.23
N GLU A 86 1.50 -1.87 3.38
CA GLU A 86 1.59 -0.45 3.73
C GLU A 86 0.21 0.25 3.63
N GLN A 87 -0.80 -0.34 4.29
CA GLN A 87 -2.16 0.18 4.27
C GLN A 87 -2.36 1.33 5.26
N CYS A 88 -2.63 2.53 4.75
CA CYS A 88 -3.09 3.66 5.56
C CYS A 88 -4.61 3.73 5.61
N VAL A 89 -5.16 4.60 6.47
CA VAL A 89 -6.60 4.73 6.76
C VAL A 89 -7.49 4.76 5.51
N HIS A 90 -7.09 5.50 4.47
CA HIS A 90 -7.79 5.61 3.18
C HIS A 90 -6.89 5.21 2.00
N SER A 91 -6.13 4.13 2.14
CA SER A 91 -5.36 3.56 1.02
C SER A 91 -6.24 2.68 0.14
N ASP A 92 -5.92 2.66 -1.17
CA ASP A 92 -6.52 1.75 -2.12
C ASP A 92 -6.16 0.30 -1.77
N VAL A 93 -7.10 -0.61 -1.96
CA VAL A 93 -6.87 -2.06 -1.85
C VAL A 93 -6.77 -2.62 -3.27
N ASP A 94 -5.55 -2.85 -3.73
CA ASP A 94 -5.31 -3.38 -5.07
C ASP A 94 -5.14 -4.89 -5.03
N ILE A 95 -5.99 -5.62 -5.80
CA ILE A 95 -6.00 -7.09 -5.82
C ILE A 95 -5.92 -7.65 -7.23
N LEU A 96 -5.17 -8.72 -7.37
CA LEU A 96 -5.12 -9.52 -8.58
C LEU A 96 -5.79 -10.89 -8.32
N ILE A 97 -6.80 -11.20 -9.13
CA ILE A 97 -7.43 -12.52 -9.23
C ILE A 97 -6.70 -13.25 -10.36
N LEU A 98 -5.81 -14.16 -9.98
CA LEU A 98 -4.82 -14.78 -10.86
C LEU A 98 -5.23 -16.21 -11.23
N PHE A 99 -5.27 -16.48 -12.53
CA PHE A 99 -5.47 -17.80 -13.12
C PHE A 99 -4.21 -18.31 -13.82
N GLU A 100 -4.02 -19.62 -13.92
CA GLU A 100 -2.82 -20.18 -14.53
C GLU A 100 -2.77 -19.95 -16.05
N LYS A 101 -3.78 -20.43 -16.79
CA LYS A 101 -3.73 -20.51 -18.27
C LYS A 101 -4.82 -19.74 -18.98
N LYS A 102 -6.05 -19.78 -18.49
CA LYS A 102 -7.24 -19.17 -19.11
C LYS A 102 -8.19 -18.64 -18.07
N LEU A 103 -8.96 -17.64 -18.45
CA LEU A 103 -10.02 -17.11 -17.60
C LEU A 103 -11.26 -18.03 -17.72
N PRO A 104 -11.75 -18.61 -16.62
CA PRO A 104 -12.93 -19.47 -16.65
C PRO A 104 -14.21 -18.63 -16.82
N LYS A 105 -15.27 -19.25 -17.35
CA LYS A 105 -16.61 -18.68 -17.27
C LYS A 105 -16.97 -18.55 -15.78
N GLY A 106 -17.43 -17.38 -15.36
CA GLY A 106 -17.74 -17.13 -13.94
C GLY A 106 -16.65 -16.35 -13.18
N ALA A 107 -15.51 -16.01 -13.79
CA ALA A 107 -14.52 -15.13 -13.17
C ALA A 107 -15.15 -13.80 -12.70
N ASP A 108 -16.08 -13.22 -13.47
CA ASP A 108 -16.83 -12.01 -13.10
C ASP A 108 -17.73 -12.23 -11.87
N ALA A 109 -18.32 -13.44 -11.72
CA ALA A 109 -19.12 -13.76 -10.55
C ALA A 109 -18.25 -13.84 -9.28
N LEU A 110 -17.04 -14.39 -9.39
CA LEU A 110 -16.07 -14.39 -8.29
C LEU A 110 -15.65 -12.97 -7.90
N VAL A 111 -15.39 -12.09 -8.88
CA VAL A 111 -15.12 -10.67 -8.62
C VAL A 111 -16.27 -10.02 -7.83
N LYS A 112 -17.51 -10.23 -8.26
CA LYS A 112 -18.69 -9.69 -7.57
C LYS A 112 -18.79 -10.19 -6.13
N GLU A 113 -18.49 -11.45 -5.91
CA GLU A 113 -18.55 -12.04 -4.57
C GLU A 113 -17.46 -11.51 -3.63
N LEU A 114 -16.22 -11.35 -4.13
CA LEU A 114 -15.07 -11.01 -3.30
C LEU A 114 -14.76 -9.51 -3.23
N VAL A 115 -15.03 -8.75 -4.30
CA VAL A 115 -14.60 -7.34 -4.41
C VAL A 115 -15.74 -6.36 -4.16
N TYR A 116 -16.94 -6.61 -4.67
CA TYR A 116 -18.05 -5.67 -4.53
C TYR A 116 -18.43 -5.35 -3.08
N PRO A 117 -18.39 -6.31 -2.12
CA PRO A 117 -18.64 -6.00 -0.72
C PRO A 117 -17.66 -4.99 -0.12
N LEU A 118 -16.45 -4.85 -0.67
CA LEU A 118 -15.49 -3.82 -0.25
C LEU A 118 -15.92 -2.41 -0.70
N TRP A 119 -16.50 -2.27 -1.90
CA TRP A 119 -17.08 -1.00 -2.35
C TRP A 119 -18.27 -0.59 -1.50
N ASP A 120 -19.14 -1.54 -1.15
CA ASP A 120 -20.25 -1.30 -0.23
C ASP A 120 -19.73 -0.87 1.17
N ALA A 121 -18.58 -1.42 1.57
CA ALA A 121 -17.84 -1.06 2.78
C ALA A 121 -17.03 0.25 2.66
N ARG A 122 -17.16 0.98 1.55
CA ARG A 122 -16.46 2.23 1.24
C ARG A 122 -14.93 2.12 1.23
N PHE A 123 -14.41 0.97 0.82
CA PHE A 123 -13.01 0.85 0.44
C PHE A 123 -12.83 1.26 -1.02
N GLU A 124 -11.82 2.06 -1.30
CA GLU A 124 -11.34 2.26 -2.66
C GLU A 124 -10.59 0.98 -3.06
N THR A 125 -11.17 0.20 -3.98
CA THR A 125 -10.62 -1.10 -4.36
C THR A 125 -10.38 -1.15 -5.87
N GLY A 126 -9.13 -1.36 -6.25
CA GLY A 126 -8.72 -1.72 -7.60
C GLY A 126 -8.63 -3.24 -7.75
N TYR A 127 -9.06 -3.78 -8.89
CA TYR A 127 -8.85 -5.19 -9.16
C TYR A 127 -8.43 -5.45 -10.61
N ALA A 128 -7.72 -6.56 -10.79
CA ALA A 128 -7.42 -7.12 -12.10
C ALA A 128 -7.71 -8.62 -12.10
N VAL A 129 -8.24 -9.12 -13.21
CA VAL A 129 -8.44 -10.56 -13.45
C VAL A 129 -7.53 -10.95 -14.61
N ARG A 130 -6.51 -11.76 -14.36
CA ARG A 130 -5.49 -12.07 -15.36
C ARG A 130 -4.97 -13.49 -15.25
N THR A 131 -4.44 -13.97 -16.36
CA THR A 131 -3.61 -15.16 -16.42
C THR A 131 -2.16 -14.85 -16.11
N VAL A 132 -1.37 -15.86 -15.75
CA VAL A 132 0.09 -15.75 -15.58
C VAL A 132 0.75 -15.13 -16.82
N LYS A 133 0.34 -15.55 -18.03
CA LYS A 133 0.88 -15.03 -19.29
C LYS A 133 0.60 -13.53 -19.46
N GLU A 134 -0.62 -13.08 -19.22
CA GLU A 134 -1.01 -11.67 -19.32
C GLU A 134 -0.25 -10.80 -18.32
N CYS A 135 -0.14 -11.22 -17.05
CA CYS A 135 0.67 -10.52 -16.05
C CYS A 135 2.11 -10.32 -16.53
N LEU A 136 2.73 -11.38 -17.04
CA LEU A 136 4.11 -11.32 -17.54
C LEU A 136 4.24 -10.41 -18.77
N THR A 137 3.33 -10.47 -19.71
CA THR A 137 3.37 -9.60 -20.91
C THR A 137 3.25 -8.14 -20.53
N MET A 138 2.21 -7.80 -19.74
CA MET A 138 1.95 -6.42 -19.34
C MET A 138 3.05 -5.82 -18.45
N ALA A 139 3.68 -6.62 -17.57
CA ALA A 139 4.78 -6.16 -16.73
C ALA A 139 5.97 -5.63 -17.54
N TRP A 140 6.20 -6.17 -18.75
CA TRP A 140 7.28 -5.68 -19.62
C TRP A 140 6.88 -4.54 -20.54
N GLU A 141 5.62 -4.41 -20.84
CA GLU A 141 5.09 -3.31 -21.67
C GLU A 141 4.87 -2.05 -20.83
N GLN A 142 4.36 -2.18 -19.60
CA GLN A 142 3.93 -1.08 -18.75
C GLN A 142 4.75 -1.05 -17.44
N PHE A 143 5.42 0.08 -17.19
CA PHE A 143 6.26 0.23 -16.01
C PHE A 143 5.49 0.11 -14.69
N ASP A 144 4.27 0.67 -14.63
CA ASP A 144 3.44 0.59 -13.42
C ASP A 144 3.05 -0.86 -13.08
N ILE A 145 2.84 -1.69 -14.11
CA ILE A 145 2.59 -3.12 -13.89
C ILE A 145 3.87 -3.83 -13.42
N LEU A 146 5.04 -3.45 -13.93
CA LEU A 146 6.32 -3.99 -13.47
C LEU A 146 6.51 -3.75 -11.96
N THR A 147 6.36 -2.50 -11.52
CA THR A 147 6.50 -2.15 -10.10
C THR A 147 5.43 -2.81 -9.23
N THR A 148 4.20 -2.92 -9.74
CA THR A 148 3.12 -3.64 -9.08
C THR A 148 3.43 -5.13 -8.91
N MET A 149 4.10 -5.76 -9.89
CA MET A 149 4.54 -7.16 -9.78
C MET A 149 5.71 -7.33 -8.80
N LEU A 150 6.60 -6.34 -8.69
CA LEU A 150 7.63 -6.33 -7.65
C LEU A 150 7.02 -6.32 -6.25
N ASP A 151 5.86 -5.70 -6.07
CA ASP A 151 5.14 -5.58 -4.80
C ASP A 151 4.17 -6.74 -4.54
N ALA A 152 3.99 -7.66 -5.50
CA ALA A 152 2.99 -8.72 -5.42
C ALA A 152 3.21 -9.63 -4.20
N ARG A 153 2.13 -9.88 -3.43
CA ARG A 153 2.11 -10.73 -2.25
C ARG A 153 0.91 -11.69 -2.29
N PHE A 154 1.17 -12.96 -2.04
CA PHE A 154 0.12 -13.99 -1.96
C PHE A 154 -0.79 -13.75 -0.74
N ILE A 155 -2.12 -13.87 -0.93
CA ILE A 155 -3.12 -13.80 0.14
C ILE A 155 -3.70 -15.18 0.41
N CYS A 156 -4.35 -15.79 -0.58
CA CYS A 156 -4.98 -17.12 -0.46
C CYS A 156 -5.27 -17.75 -1.81
N GLY A 157 -5.77 -18.98 -1.80
CA GLY A 157 -6.10 -19.76 -2.99
C GLY A 157 -4.96 -20.65 -3.48
N GLY A 158 -4.80 -20.77 -4.79
CA GLY A 158 -3.79 -21.63 -5.43
C GLY A 158 -2.37 -21.08 -5.34
N SER A 159 -1.66 -21.33 -4.26
CA SER A 159 -0.29 -20.83 -4.03
C SER A 159 0.69 -21.21 -5.15
N HIS A 160 0.52 -22.38 -5.79
CA HIS A 160 1.35 -22.82 -6.91
C HIS A 160 1.26 -21.87 -8.11
N ILE A 161 0.09 -21.26 -8.37
CA ILE A 161 -0.08 -20.29 -9.47
C ILE A 161 0.71 -19.02 -9.21
N TYR A 162 0.64 -18.51 -7.96
CA TYR A 162 1.45 -17.37 -7.54
C TYR A 162 2.94 -17.68 -7.62
N SER A 163 3.38 -18.84 -7.14
CA SER A 163 4.78 -19.28 -7.22
C SER A 163 5.25 -19.36 -8.68
N LEU A 164 4.42 -19.92 -9.58
CA LEU A 164 4.71 -19.98 -11.02
C LEU A 164 4.86 -18.59 -11.64
N LEU A 165 3.96 -17.65 -11.29
CA LEU A 165 4.05 -16.26 -11.75
C LEU A 165 5.36 -15.63 -11.31
N MET A 166 5.69 -15.71 -10.01
CA MET A 166 6.87 -15.07 -9.44
C MET A 166 8.17 -15.69 -9.93
N GLU A 167 8.23 -16.99 -10.10
CA GLU A 167 9.37 -17.67 -10.70
C GLU A 167 9.64 -17.17 -12.13
N LYS A 168 8.61 -17.18 -12.98
CA LYS A 168 8.75 -16.72 -14.37
C LYS A 168 9.07 -15.23 -14.46
N PHE A 169 8.48 -14.41 -13.59
CA PHE A 169 8.76 -12.98 -13.51
C PHE A 169 10.23 -12.72 -13.15
N ARG A 170 10.76 -13.38 -12.09
CA ARG A 170 12.14 -13.24 -11.65
C ARG A 170 13.14 -13.78 -12.70
N ASN A 171 12.84 -14.92 -13.31
CA ASN A 171 13.69 -15.48 -14.36
C ASN A 171 13.81 -14.53 -15.56
N ARG A 172 12.75 -13.81 -15.90
CA ARG A 172 12.78 -12.82 -16.97
C ARG A 172 13.47 -11.51 -16.54
N LEU A 173 13.30 -11.08 -15.28
CA LEU A 173 13.95 -9.90 -14.72
C LEU A 173 15.48 -10.12 -14.64
N SER A 174 15.95 -11.34 -14.35
CA SER A 174 17.37 -11.66 -14.22
C SER A 174 18.12 -11.48 -15.54
N LYS A 175 19.33 -10.89 -15.49
CA LYS A 175 20.34 -10.76 -16.56
C LYS A 175 19.99 -9.84 -17.74
N LYS A 176 18.85 -10.00 -18.42
CA LYS A 176 18.60 -9.32 -19.69
C LYS A 176 17.80 -8.00 -19.57
N HIS A 177 17.03 -7.87 -18.50
CA HIS A 177 16.11 -6.76 -18.32
C HIS A 177 16.40 -5.87 -17.11
N ILE A 178 17.43 -6.20 -16.29
CA ILE A 178 17.79 -5.38 -15.12
C ILE A 178 18.04 -3.93 -15.55
N GLN A 179 18.98 -3.71 -16.46
CA GLN A 179 19.38 -2.35 -16.86
C GLN A 179 18.19 -1.56 -17.45
N THR A 180 17.38 -2.20 -18.29
CA THR A 180 16.19 -1.56 -18.87
C THR A 180 15.18 -1.19 -17.77
N SER A 181 14.97 -2.06 -16.80
CA SER A 181 14.05 -1.81 -15.68
C SER A 181 14.55 -0.69 -14.78
N LEU A 182 15.86 -0.64 -14.51
CA LEU A 182 16.49 0.43 -13.73
C LEU A 182 16.42 1.78 -14.45
N ASN A 183 16.70 1.82 -15.75
CA ASN A 183 16.58 3.05 -16.53
C ASN A 183 15.15 3.60 -16.50
N ARG A 184 14.15 2.72 -16.67
CA ARG A 184 12.72 3.11 -16.56
C ARG A 184 12.38 3.63 -15.15
N LEU A 185 12.96 3.05 -14.11
CA LEU A 185 12.76 3.50 -12.73
C LEU A 185 13.31 4.92 -12.53
N ILE A 186 14.50 5.20 -13.07
CA ILE A 186 15.13 6.53 -13.03
C ILE A 186 14.29 7.54 -13.82
N ASP A 187 13.90 7.21 -15.06
CA ASP A 187 13.10 8.10 -15.92
C ASP A 187 11.76 8.48 -15.25
N GLN A 188 11.09 7.51 -14.62
CA GLN A 188 9.84 7.75 -13.90
C GLN A 188 10.04 8.61 -12.64
N SER A 189 11.15 8.44 -11.93
CA SER A 189 11.48 9.27 -10.77
C SER A 189 11.74 10.72 -11.20
N GLN A 190 12.49 10.92 -12.28
CA GLN A 190 12.76 12.26 -12.83
C GLN A 190 11.48 12.95 -13.30
N LYS A 191 10.61 12.23 -14.04
CA LYS A 191 9.32 12.75 -14.46
C LYS A 191 8.46 13.19 -13.26
N ARG A 192 8.37 12.35 -12.23
CA ARG A 192 7.62 12.67 -11.01
C ARG A 192 8.17 13.94 -10.33
N TYR A 193 9.48 14.10 -10.28
CA TYR A 193 10.10 15.29 -9.73
C TYR A 193 9.75 16.56 -10.51
N THR A 194 9.63 16.45 -11.82
CA THR A 194 9.15 17.58 -12.64
C THR A 194 7.70 17.96 -12.31
N ASP A 195 6.84 16.95 -12.06
CA ASP A 195 5.40 17.18 -11.80
C ASP A 195 5.12 17.72 -10.38
N TYR A 196 5.92 17.36 -9.38
CA TYR A 196 5.69 17.70 -7.96
C TYR A 196 6.63 18.79 -7.39
N GLY A 197 7.42 19.44 -8.25
CA GLY A 197 8.40 20.44 -7.85
C GLY A 197 9.74 19.84 -7.42
N ASP A 198 10.78 20.67 -7.43
CA ASP A 198 12.18 20.23 -7.27
C ASP A 198 12.74 20.44 -5.85
N SER A 199 11.88 20.55 -4.84
CA SER A 199 12.29 20.83 -3.46
C SER A 199 11.56 19.97 -2.43
N THR A 200 12.31 19.52 -1.41
CA THR A 200 11.72 18.92 -0.19
C THR A 200 11.12 19.99 0.75
N TYR A 201 11.47 21.27 0.55
CA TYR A 201 11.06 22.39 1.41
C TYR A 201 9.83 23.12 0.88
N LEU A 202 8.91 22.40 0.26
CA LEU A 202 7.61 22.99 -0.14
C LEU A 202 6.77 23.28 1.10
N LEU A 203 6.10 24.42 1.09
CA LEU A 203 5.23 24.83 2.21
C LEU A 203 4.06 23.86 2.41
N GLU A 204 3.59 23.23 1.35
CA GLU A 204 2.57 22.18 1.36
C GLU A 204 3.11 20.93 0.66
N PRO A 205 3.93 20.10 1.34
CA PRO A 205 4.54 18.94 0.71
C PRO A 205 3.53 17.85 0.42
N ASN A 206 3.77 17.06 -0.64
CA ASN A 206 3.04 15.82 -0.89
C ASN A 206 3.78 14.65 -0.23
N LEU A 207 3.18 14.05 0.79
CA LEU A 207 3.79 12.98 1.61
C LEU A 207 4.09 11.69 0.82
N LYS A 208 3.39 11.47 -0.30
CA LYS A 208 3.54 10.27 -1.13
C LYS A 208 4.43 10.52 -2.33
N SER A 209 4.08 11.50 -3.16
CA SER A 209 4.70 11.70 -4.47
C SER A 209 5.73 12.83 -4.52
N GLY A 210 5.77 13.72 -3.52
CA GLY A 210 6.76 14.77 -3.40
C GLY A 210 8.17 14.22 -3.14
N HIS A 211 9.18 15.09 -3.28
CA HIS A 211 10.58 14.75 -2.98
C HIS A 211 10.75 14.32 -1.52
N GLY A 212 11.44 13.22 -1.31
CA GLY A 212 11.62 12.60 0.00
C GLY A 212 10.34 11.96 0.56
N GLY A 213 9.26 11.88 -0.24
CA GLY A 213 8.03 11.20 0.15
C GLY A 213 8.12 9.67 0.00
N LEU A 214 7.01 9.00 0.31
CA LEU A 214 6.95 7.53 0.30
C LEU A 214 7.28 6.92 -1.07
N ARG A 215 7.12 7.65 -2.17
CA ARG A 215 7.45 7.16 -3.51
C ARG A 215 8.97 7.04 -3.71
N ASP A 216 9.76 7.89 -3.07
CA ASP A 216 11.24 7.78 -3.09
C ASP A 216 11.68 6.52 -2.34
N TYR A 217 11.12 6.29 -1.16
CA TYR A 217 11.32 5.03 -0.45
C TYR A 217 10.90 3.81 -1.30
N HIS A 218 9.75 3.86 -1.98
CA HIS A 218 9.35 2.76 -2.87
C HIS A 218 10.34 2.56 -4.03
N THR A 219 10.93 3.64 -4.55
CA THR A 219 11.98 3.56 -5.58
C THR A 219 13.19 2.79 -5.06
N ILE A 220 13.65 3.07 -3.84
CA ILE A 220 14.74 2.33 -3.19
C ILE A 220 14.41 0.83 -3.08
N ILE A 221 13.19 0.50 -2.61
CA ILE A 221 12.75 -0.90 -2.48
C ILE A 221 12.70 -1.60 -3.85
N TRP A 222 12.13 -0.95 -4.87
CA TRP A 222 12.08 -1.54 -6.22
C TRP A 222 13.47 -1.72 -6.83
N TYR A 223 14.36 -0.74 -6.64
CA TYR A 223 15.76 -0.86 -7.03
C TYR A 223 16.43 -2.09 -6.40
N ALA A 224 16.30 -2.23 -5.09
CA ALA A 224 16.89 -3.34 -4.36
C ALA A 224 16.25 -4.70 -4.71
N ARG A 225 14.94 -4.74 -5.00
CA ARG A 225 14.27 -5.95 -5.51
C ARG A 225 14.73 -6.34 -6.89
N ILE A 226 14.97 -5.38 -7.78
CA ILE A 226 15.51 -5.62 -9.12
C ILE A 226 16.95 -6.14 -9.05
N MET A 227 17.78 -5.54 -8.18
CA MET A 227 19.21 -5.86 -8.06
C MET A 227 19.50 -7.14 -7.29
N ALA A 228 18.79 -7.38 -6.18
CA ALA A 228 19.13 -8.42 -5.21
C ALA A 228 17.95 -9.27 -4.75
N ASP A 229 16.76 -9.12 -5.36
CA ASP A 229 15.53 -9.87 -5.00
C ASP A 229 15.22 -9.84 -3.49
N ILE A 230 15.40 -8.68 -2.86
CA ILE A 230 15.09 -8.51 -1.43
C ILE A 230 13.63 -8.84 -1.13
N LYS A 231 13.37 -9.42 0.05
CA LYS A 231 12.02 -9.85 0.45
C LYS A 231 11.34 -8.86 1.39
N CYS A 232 12.11 -8.23 2.25
CA CYS A 232 11.61 -7.29 3.22
C CYS A 232 12.54 -6.07 3.32
N ARG A 233 12.06 -5.02 3.96
CA ARG A 233 12.77 -3.76 4.15
C ARG A 233 14.11 -3.94 4.89
N LYS A 234 14.16 -4.84 5.87
CA LYS A 234 15.39 -5.15 6.63
C LYS A 234 16.52 -5.71 5.75
N ASP A 235 16.19 -6.26 4.60
CA ASP A 235 17.20 -6.75 3.66
C ASP A 235 18.03 -5.62 3.05
N LEU A 236 17.56 -4.35 3.08
CA LEU A 236 18.36 -3.19 2.66
C LEU A 236 19.64 -3.08 3.49
N GLU A 237 19.56 -3.28 4.78
CA GLU A 237 20.74 -3.34 5.66
C GLU A 237 21.54 -4.63 5.43
N ARG A 238 20.86 -5.78 5.42
CA ARG A 238 21.47 -7.11 5.29
C ARG A 238 22.29 -7.28 4.02
N TYR A 239 21.86 -6.71 2.92
CA TYR A 239 22.56 -6.78 1.62
C TYR A 239 23.47 -5.58 1.38
N GLY A 240 23.64 -4.68 2.35
CA GLY A 240 24.58 -3.56 2.28
C GLY A 240 24.13 -2.41 1.37
N PHE A 241 22.83 -2.28 1.07
CA PHE A 241 22.29 -1.11 0.39
C PHE A 241 22.30 0.11 1.30
N LEU A 242 22.09 -0.09 2.59
CA LEU A 242 22.16 0.93 3.64
C LEU A 242 23.00 0.43 4.81
N SER A 243 23.75 1.32 5.43
CA SER A 243 24.37 1.09 6.74
C SER A 243 23.33 0.91 7.83
N HIS A 244 23.73 0.41 8.99
CA HIS A 244 22.84 0.26 10.14
C HIS A 244 22.21 1.58 10.58
N ASP A 245 22.98 2.67 10.62
CA ASP A 245 22.50 3.97 11.05
C ASP A 245 21.56 4.60 10.01
N GLU A 246 21.85 4.46 8.71
CA GLU A 246 20.96 4.88 7.62
C GLU A 246 19.65 4.09 7.67
N PHE A 247 19.71 2.77 7.89
CA PHE A 247 18.51 1.96 8.00
C PHE A 247 17.64 2.36 9.19
N LYS A 248 18.22 2.60 10.37
CA LYS A 248 17.47 3.11 11.53
C LYS A 248 16.84 4.47 11.29
N THR A 249 17.58 5.37 10.63
CA THR A 249 17.08 6.70 10.28
C THR A 249 15.93 6.60 9.27
N LEU A 250 16.03 5.70 8.27
CA LEU A 250 14.96 5.41 7.33
C LEU A 250 13.70 4.88 8.04
N GLU A 251 13.85 3.90 8.93
CA GLU A 251 12.74 3.34 9.71
C GLU A 251 12.01 4.43 10.51
N SER A 252 12.76 5.28 11.22
CA SER A 252 12.16 6.37 12.00
C SER A 252 11.51 7.44 11.12
N SER A 253 12.08 7.72 9.94
CA SER A 253 11.54 8.68 8.98
C SER A 253 10.24 8.17 8.37
N LEU A 254 10.21 6.91 7.97
CA LEU A 254 9.01 6.27 7.42
C LEU A 254 7.89 6.18 8.46
N ALA A 255 8.20 5.79 9.69
CA ALA A 255 7.22 5.72 10.78
C ALA A 255 6.55 7.08 10.98
N PHE A 256 7.33 8.17 11.01
CA PHE A 256 6.83 9.52 11.16
C PHE A 256 5.95 9.96 9.97
N ILE A 257 6.39 9.71 8.73
CA ILE A 257 5.63 10.09 7.53
C ILE A 257 4.32 9.28 7.44
N TRP A 258 4.34 7.98 7.76
CA TRP A 258 3.12 7.17 7.79
C TRP A 258 2.15 7.62 8.89
N ASP A 259 2.66 8.00 10.06
CA ASP A 259 1.81 8.51 11.14
C ASP A 259 1.14 9.83 10.74
N ILE A 260 1.88 10.76 10.14
CA ILE A 260 1.31 11.99 9.59
C ILE A 260 0.26 11.66 8.51
N ARG A 261 0.57 10.77 7.58
CA ARG A 261 -0.33 10.41 6.48
C ARG A 261 -1.62 9.78 6.99
N ASN A 262 -1.53 8.89 7.98
CA ASN A 262 -2.71 8.26 8.60
C ASN A 262 -3.59 9.29 9.29
N MET A 263 -2.99 10.20 10.06
CA MET A 263 -3.73 11.26 10.73
C MET A 263 -4.32 12.27 9.75
N LEU A 264 -3.60 12.60 8.68
CA LEU A 264 -4.10 13.46 7.60
C LEU A 264 -5.32 12.82 6.92
N HIS A 265 -5.25 11.53 6.59
CA HIS A 265 -6.40 10.78 6.07
C HIS A 265 -7.59 10.80 7.04
N TYR A 266 -7.32 10.63 8.34
CA TYR A 266 -8.35 10.64 9.38
C TYR A 266 -9.05 12.01 9.48
N ILE A 267 -8.28 13.11 9.52
CA ILE A 267 -8.81 14.47 9.61
C ILE A 267 -9.58 14.83 8.33
N ALA A 268 -9.00 14.55 7.17
CA ALA A 268 -9.61 14.85 5.88
C ALA A 268 -10.85 13.97 5.57
N GLY A 269 -11.02 12.84 6.29
CA GLY A 269 -12.11 11.89 6.05
C GLY A 269 -12.03 11.20 4.68
N ARG A 270 -10.90 11.31 3.99
CA ARG A 270 -10.64 10.76 2.65
C ARG A 270 -9.15 10.61 2.41
N LYS A 271 -8.77 9.95 1.32
CA LYS A 271 -7.39 9.94 0.83
C LYS A 271 -6.90 11.37 0.60
N CYS A 272 -5.82 11.74 1.27
CA CYS A 272 -5.19 13.05 1.18
C CYS A 272 -3.69 12.90 1.42
N ASP A 273 -2.90 13.07 0.38
CA ASP A 273 -1.43 12.97 0.45
C ASP A 273 -0.77 14.35 0.42
N GLN A 274 -1.52 15.43 0.12
CA GLN A 274 -1.06 16.82 0.13
C GLN A 274 -1.28 17.43 1.51
N LEU A 275 -0.22 17.89 2.16
CA LEU A 275 -0.28 18.49 3.50
C LEU A 275 -0.57 19.99 3.39
N HIS A 276 -1.84 20.34 3.22
CA HIS A 276 -2.30 21.73 3.14
C HIS A 276 -2.15 22.47 4.47
N PHE A 277 -1.97 23.79 4.41
CA PHE A 277 -1.78 24.65 5.58
C PHE A 277 -2.85 24.44 6.66
N GLU A 278 -4.11 24.25 6.27
CA GLU A 278 -5.22 24.03 7.20
C GLU A 278 -5.02 22.81 8.10
N HIS A 279 -4.35 21.76 7.59
CA HIS A 279 -4.10 20.52 8.34
C HIS A 279 -2.81 20.57 9.16
N GLN A 280 -1.83 21.43 8.79
CA GLN A 280 -0.52 21.48 9.46
C GLN A 280 -0.65 21.86 10.94
N VAL A 281 -1.46 22.89 11.23
CA VAL A 281 -1.68 23.37 12.61
C VAL A 281 -2.43 22.33 13.45
N GLU A 282 -3.42 21.64 12.86
CA GLU A 282 -4.19 20.61 13.54
C GLU A 282 -3.31 19.40 13.84
N LEU A 283 -2.51 18.96 12.87
CA LEU A 283 -1.55 17.86 13.04
C LEU A 283 -0.51 18.19 14.11
N ALA A 284 0.10 19.36 14.07
CA ALA A 284 1.08 19.77 15.10
C ALA A 284 0.51 19.65 16.52
N LYS A 285 -0.74 20.02 16.73
CA LYS A 285 -1.45 19.87 18.02
C LYS A 285 -1.69 18.39 18.37
N LEU A 286 -2.13 17.60 17.40
CA LEU A 286 -2.38 16.16 17.59
C LEU A 286 -1.08 15.39 17.89
N PHE A 287 0.06 15.84 17.38
CA PHE A 287 1.39 15.33 17.72
C PHE A 287 1.92 15.85 19.07
N GLY A 288 1.12 16.63 19.79
CA GLY A 288 1.45 17.12 21.12
C GLY A 288 2.47 18.27 21.14
N LEU A 289 2.76 18.85 19.99
CA LEU A 289 3.70 19.96 19.90
C LEU A 289 3.08 21.25 20.47
N LYS A 290 3.89 22.06 21.13
CA LYS A 290 3.51 23.34 21.73
C LYS A 290 4.46 24.42 21.29
N ASP A 291 3.98 25.65 21.28
CA ASP A 291 4.84 26.81 21.06
C ASP A 291 5.93 26.86 22.14
N LYS A 292 7.18 26.96 21.73
CA LYS A 292 8.33 26.95 22.62
C LYS A 292 9.45 27.84 22.06
N ASP A 293 10.12 28.60 22.94
CA ASP A 293 11.32 29.40 22.61
C ASP A 293 11.15 30.33 21.39
N GLY A 294 9.96 30.93 21.22
CA GLY A 294 9.64 31.82 20.12
C GLY A 294 9.25 31.12 18.81
N HIS A 295 9.34 29.80 18.74
CA HIS A 295 8.89 28.99 17.58
C HIS A 295 7.48 28.48 17.78
N LYS A 296 6.67 28.55 16.71
CA LYS A 296 5.34 27.94 16.71
C LYS A 296 5.44 26.43 16.59
N ALA A 297 4.49 25.73 17.21
CA ALA A 297 4.38 24.27 17.14
C ALA A 297 4.40 23.74 15.69
N VAL A 298 3.73 24.45 14.77
CA VAL A 298 3.70 24.11 13.36
C VAL A 298 5.07 24.24 12.67
N GLU A 299 5.89 25.20 13.07
CA GLU A 299 7.24 25.38 12.50
C GLU A 299 8.15 24.21 12.92
N SER A 300 8.09 23.79 14.18
CA SER A 300 8.81 22.62 14.67
C SER A 300 8.35 21.34 13.99
N PHE A 301 7.02 21.16 13.82
CA PHE A 301 6.43 20.02 13.11
C PHE A 301 6.91 19.95 11.65
N MET A 302 6.84 21.06 10.92
CA MET A 302 7.25 21.12 9.52
C MET A 302 8.77 20.96 9.37
N GLY A 303 9.56 21.51 10.29
CA GLY A 303 11.02 21.34 10.32
C GLY A 303 11.41 19.87 10.48
N GLU A 304 10.75 19.12 11.38
CA GLU A 304 10.98 17.68 11.53
C GLU A 304 10.56 16.91 10.27
N LEU A 305 9.38 17.20 9.71
CA LEU A 305 8.93 16.56 8.48
C LEU A 305 9.91 16.78 7.33
N HIS A 306 10.35 18.03 7.10
CA HIS A 306 11.32 18.33 6.04
C HIS A 306 12.65 17.61 6.25
N SER A 307 13.15 17.54 7.48
CA SER A 307 14.37 16.79 7.80
C SER A 307 14.26 15.30 7.46
N LYS A 308 13.10 14.69 7.78
CA LYS A 308 12.83 13.27 7.47
C LYS A 308 12.70 13.03 5.96
N MET A 309 11.99 13.91 5.25
CA MET A 309 11.85 13.83 3.80
C MET A 309 13.19 14.07 3.09
N ASP A 310 14.00 15.03 3.55
CA ASP A 310 15.32 15.30 2.97
C ASP A 310 16.25 14.09 3.11
N PHE A 311 16.24 13.43 4.27
CA PHE A 311 16.99 12.19 4.46
C PHE A 311 16.59 11.09 3.44
N ILE A 312 15.28 10.87 3.24
CA ILE A 312 14.81 9.85 2.27
C ILE A 312 15.23 10.22 0.85
N LYS A 313 15.19 11.53 0.50
CA LYS A 313 15.67 12.03 -0.79
C LYS A 313 17.17 11.76 -0.99
N GLN A 314 17.99 11.96 0.05
CA GLN A 314 19.44 11.80 -0.03
C GLN A 314 19.88 10.35 -0.26
N ILE A 315 19.15 9.39 0.27
CA ILE A 315 19.47 7.96 0.11
C ILE A 315 18.82 7.33 -1.13
N ASN A 316 17.96 8.06 -1.87
CA ASN A 316 17.31 7.60 -3.10
C ASN A 316 18.16 8.01 -4.32
#